data_56edf2065fcf55c5673723c25a0df665
#
_entry.id   56edf2065fcf55c5673723c25a0df665
#
_cell.length_a   1.000
_cell.length_b   1.000
_cell.length_c   1.000
_cell.angle_alpha   90.00
_cell.angle_beta   90.00
_cell.angle_gamma   90.00
#
_symmetry.space_group_name_H-M   'P 1'
#
loop_
_entity.id
_entity.type
_entity.pdbx_description
1 polymer ?
#
loop_
_entity_poly.entity_id
_entity_poly.type
_entity_poly.pdbx_seq_one_letter_code
_entity_poly.pdbx_strand_id
1 'polypeptide(L)'
;MSELRWNPTLEEWVITATHRQDRTFFPPPGYNPLAPTQPGGFPTEIPAPTYEIVVFENKFPSLRREPPVPSVEGTELMPVLPAQGICEVVCYTPDAEGELARLPLSKVEELVYVWADRFEELEAHDFVKGAKP
;
A
#
# COMPACT_ATOMS: atom_id res chain seq x y z
N MET A 1 -12.58 -7.94 -6.36
CA MET A 1 -12.03 -7.34 -7.60
C MET A 1 -11.92 -5.83 -7.40
N SER A 2 -10.87 -5.19 -7.90
CA SER A 2 -10.72 -3.72 -7.75
C SER A 2 -10.98 -3.04 -9.09
N GLU A 3 -11.71 -1.92 -9.06
CA GLU A 3 -11.99 -1.09 -10.22
C GLU A 3 -12.07 0.39 -9.81
N LEU A 4 -11.84 1.30 -10.74
CA LEU A 4 -12.02 2.73 -10.57
C LEU A 4 -13.38 3.13 -11.10
N ARG A 5 -14.19 3.81 -10.30
CA ARG A 5 -15.49 4.35 -10.67
C ARG A 5 -15.49 5.86 -10.54
N TRP A 6 -15.93 6.54 -11.59
CA TRP A 6 -16.10 7.98 -11.52
C TRP A 6 -17.33 8.34 -10.70
N ASN A 7 -17.16 9.27 -9.77
CA ASN A 7 -18.24 9.87 -9.01
C ASN A 7 -18.54 11.26 -9.61
N PRO A 8 -19.63 11.42 -10.39
CA PRO A 8 -19.91 12.69 -11.05
C PRO A 8 -20.35 13.80 -10.09
N THR A 9 -20.77 13.46 -8.87
CA THR A 9 -21.17 14.45 -7.86
C THR A 9 -19.96 15.11 -7.20
N LEU A 10 -18.91 14.34 -6.94
CA LEU A 10 -17.68 14.83 -6.31
C LEU A 10 -16.55 15.09 -7.32
N GLU A 11 -16.80 14.76 -8.59
CA GLU A 11 -15.81 14.89 -9.68
C GLU A 11 -14.48 14.20 -9.36
N GLU A 12 -14.55 12.99 -8.83
CA GLU A 12 -13.39 12.20 -8.44
C GLU A 12 -13.50 10.72 -8.83
N TRP A 13 -12.35 10.08 -8.99
CA TRP A 13 -12.26 8.62 -9.14
C TRP A 13 -12.22 7.94 -7.79
N VAL A 14 -13.08 6.96 -7.59
CA VAL A 14 -13.17 6.14 -6.36
C VAL A 14 -12.69 4.73 -6.65
N ILE A 15 -11.79 4.23 -5.80
CA ILE A 15 -11.35 2.83 -5.85
C ILE A 15 -12.41 1.97 -5.17
N THR A 16 -13.02 1.05 -5.92
CA THR A 16 -13.93 0.04 -5.39
C THR A 16 -13.20 -1.30 -5.34
N ALA A 17 -13.04 -1.87 -4.15
CA ALA A 17 -12.27 -3.09 -3.90
C ALA A 17 -13.09 -4.09 -3.09
N THR A 18 -14.05 -4.77 -3.74
CA THR A 18 -14.98 -5.71 -3.09
C THR A 18 -14.28 -6.89 -2.40
N HIS A 19 -13.17 -7.39 -2.96
CA HIS A 19 -12.39 -8.48 -2.38
C HIS A 19 -11.78 -8.15 -1.00
N ARG A 20 -11.75 -6.86 -0.61
CA ARG A 20 -11.25 -6.45 0.71
C ARG A 20 -12.28 -6.60 1.81
N GLN A 21 -13.56 -6.72 1.47
CA GLN A 21 -14.64 -6.92 2.44
C GLN A 21 -14.61 -8.32 3.06
N ASP A 22 -14.05 -9.30 2.35
CA ASP A 22 -13.95 -10.68 2.80
C ASP A 22 -12.70 -10.94 3.67
N ARG A 23 -11.90 -9.91 3.94
CA ARG A 23 -10.70 -10.01 4.78
C ARG A 23 -11.06 -9.92 6.26
N THR A 24 -11.33 -11.07 6.85
CA THR A 24 -11.54 -11.23 8.31
C THR A 24 -10.31 -11.84 9.01
N PHE A 25 -9.10 -11.67 8.43
CA PHE A 25 -7.90 -12.17 9.09
C PHE A 25 -7.51 -11.24 10.24
N PHE A 26 -7.70 -11.74 11.45
CA PHE A 26 -7.15 -11.15 12.66
C PHE A 26 -5.89 -11.93 13.02
N PRO A 27 -4.71 -11.32 13.04
CA PRO A 27 -3.51 -12.01 13.49
C PRO A 27 -3.72 -12.53 14.92
N PRO A 28 -3.20 -13.72 15.25
CA PRO A 28 -3.22 -14.20 16.63
C PRO A 28 -2.49 -13.22 17.56
N PRO A 29 -2.84 -13.15 18.84
CA PRO A 29 -2.13 -12.30 19.80
C PRO A 29 -0.63 -12.56 19.77
N GLY A 30 0.15 -11.49 19.70
CA GLY A 30 1.62 -11.55 19.63
C GLY A 30 2.20 -11.83 18.24
N TYR A 31 1.39 -11.99 17.20
CA TYR A 31 1.86 -12.08 15.82
C TYR A 31 1.58 -10.78 15.06
N ASN A 32 2.64 -10.12 14.62
CA ASN A 32 2.56 -8.95 13.73
C ASN A 32 3.17 -9.32 12.37
N PRO A 33 2.37 -9.41 11.31
CA PRO A 33 2.87 -9.77 9.97
C PRO A 33 3.85 -8.76 9.38
N LEU A 34 3.91 -7.54 9.90
CA LEU A 34 4.81 -6.46 9.48
C LEU A 34 6.03 -6.28 10.43
N ALA A 35 6.15 -7.11 11.46
CA ALA A 35 7.34 -7.12 12.29
C ALA A 35 8.50 -7.84 11.59
N PRO A 36 9.78 -7.54 11.95
CA PRO A 36 10.92 -8.30 11.46
C PRO A 36 10.81 -9.78 11.81
N THR A 37 11.19 -10.66 10.88
CA THR A 37 11.26 -12.11 11.13
C THR A 37 12.45 -12.40 12.05
N GLN A 38 12.20 -12.85 13.27
CA GLN A 38 13.26 -13.23 14.20
C GLN A 38 13.82 -14.63 13.87
N PRO A 39 15.14 -14.87 14.12
CA PRO A 39 15.73 -16.19 13.94
C PRO A 39 14.97 -17.26 14.74
N GLY A 40 14.51 -18.32 14.06
CA GLY A 40 13.71 -19.39 14.67
C GLY A 40 12.25 -19.04 14.95
N GLY A 41 11.81 -17.83 14.61
CA GLY A 41 10.42 -17.39 14.72
C GLY A 41 9.59 -17.70 13.46
N PHE A 42 8.31 -17.36 13.52
CA PHE A 42 7.44 -17.47 12.36
C PHE A 42 7.82 -16.42 11.31
N PRO A 43 7.85 -16.80 10.01
CA PRO A 43 8.14 -15.86 8.94
C PRO A 43 7.06 -14.77 8.84
N THR A 44 7.49 -13.53 8.65
CA THR A 44 6.62 -12.37 8.39
C THR A 44 6.85 -11.87 6.96
N GLU A 45 6.18 -10.78 6.58
CA GLU A 45 6.41 -10.12 5.28
C GLU A 45 7.84 -9.53 5.16
N ILE A 46 8.53 -9.33 6.30
CA ILE A 46 9.88 -8.77 6.36
C ILE A 46 10.85 -9.89 6.80
N PRO A 47 11.63 -10.47 5.86
CA PRO A 47 12.50 -11.62 6.17
C PRO A 47 13.75 -11.26 7.01
N ALA A 48 14.12 -9.97 7.07
CA ALA A 48 15.28 -9.52 7.84
C ALA A 48 14.98 -9.44 9.35
N PRO A 49 15.93 -9.76 10.23
CA PRO A 49 15.72 -9.69 11.68
C PRO A 49 15.70 -8.26 12.23
N THR A 50 16.23 -7.31 11.49
CA THR A 50 16.20 -5.86 11.76
C THR A 50 16.34 -5.06 10.48
N TYR A 51 15.96 -3.78 10.51
CA TYR A 51 16.08 -2.84 9.40
C TYR A 51 16.03 -1.39 9.92
N GLU A 52 16.36 -0.43 9.10
CA GLU A 52 16.17 1.01 9.38
C GLU A 52 14.81 1.48 8.86
N ILE A 53 14.61 1.41 7.53
CA ILE A 53 13.33 1.59 6.84
C ILE A 53 13.23 0.52 5.77
N VAL A 54 12.09 -0.11 5.62
CA VAL A 54 11.86 -1.11 4.58
C VAL A 54 10.63 -0.74 3.76
N VAL A 55 10.74 -0.94 2.44
CA VAL A 55 9.67 -0.71 1.47
C VAL A 55 9.45 -2.00 0.69
N PHE A 56 8.21 -2.40 0.53
CA PHE A 56 7.84 -3.55 -0.29
C PHE A 56 6.44 -3.39 -0.87
N GLU A 57 6.16 -4.08 -1.97
CA GLU A 57 4.86 -4.02 -2.61
C GLU A 57 3.80 -4.70 -1.74
N ASN A 58 2.64 -4.06 -1.58
CA ASN A 58 1.57 -4.56 -0.75
C ASN A 58 1.02 -5.87 -1.33
N LYS A 59 1.01 -6.92 -0.53
CA LYS A 59 0.47 -8.25 -0.88
C LYS A 59 -1.03 -8.22 -1.23
N PHE A 60 -1.77 -7.27 -0.68
CA PHE A 60 -3.20 -7.11 -0.88
C PHE A 60 -3.55 -5.71 -1.41
N PRO A 61 -3.05 -5.37 -2.61
CA PRO A 61 -3.14 -4.01 -3.11
C PRO A 61 -4.56 -3.66 -3.57
N SER A 62 -4.95 -2.40 -3.43
CA SER A 62 -6.18 -1.86 -4.02
C SER A 62 -6.00 -1.57 -5.51
N LEU A 63 -4.80 -1.14 -5.90
CA LEU A 63 -4.36 -0.96 -7.28
C LEU A 63 -3.37 -2.05 -7.63
N ARG A 64 -3.36 -2.50 -8.88
CA ARG A 64 -2.44 -3.54 -9.36
C ARG A 64 -1.75 -3.09 -10.63
N ARG A 65 -0.53 -3.55 -10.85
CA ARG A 65 0.20 -3.33 -12.12
C ARG A 65 -0.57 -3.89 -13.30
N GLU A 66 -1.14 -5.09 -13.12
CA GLU A 66 -2.00 -5.80 -14.07
C GLU A 66 -3.37 -6.04 -13.39
N PRO A 67 -4.28 -5.04 -13.46
CA PRO A 67 -5.58 -5.17 -12.83
C PRO A 67 -6.49 -6.10 -13.64
N PRO A 68 -7.44 -6.77 -12.99
CA PRO A 68 -8.49 -7.49 -13.69
C PRO A 68 -9.39 -6.52 -14.46
N VAL A 69 -10.08 -7.06 -15.47
CA VAL A 69 -11.12 -6.32 -16.18
C VAL A 69 -12.23 -5.94 -15.19
N PRO A 70 -12.74 -4.69 -15.23
CA PRO A 70 -13.86 -4.29 -14.39
C PRO A 70 -15.06 -5.23 -14.48
N SER A 71 -15.76 -5.42 -13.37
CA SER A 71 -16.91 -6.32 -13.30
C SER A 71 -18.20 -5.71 -13.86
N VAL A 72 -18.21 -4.39 -14.07
CA VAL A 72 -19.34 -3.64 -14.59
C VAL A 72 -18.91 -2.77 -15.76
N GLU A 73 -19.81 -2.57 -16.72
CA GLU A 73 -19.61 -1.59 -17.77
C GLU A 73 -19.93 -0.19 -17.23
N GLY A 74 -19.07 0.78 -17.56
CA GLY A 74 -19.34 2.17 -17.26
C GLY A 74 -20.36 2.78 -18.21
N THR A 75 -20.87 3.94 -17.84
CA THR A 75 -21.70 4.80 -18.69
C THR A 75 -20.93 6.07 -19.03
N GLU A 76 -21.47 6.88 -19.94
CA GLU A 76 -20.87 8.19 -20.26
C GLU A 76 -20.77 9.09 -19.02
N LEU A 77 -21.78 9.10 -18.15
CA LEU A 77 -21.81 9.89 -16.92
C LEU A 77 -20.96 9.26 -15.79
N MET A 78 -20.92 7.93 -15.74
CA MET A 78 -20.21 7.17 -14.70
C MET A 78 -19.28 6.15 -15.34
N PRO A 79 -18.18 6.59 -15.96
CA PRO A 79 -17.20 5.68 -16.53
C PRO A 79 -16.53 4.80 -15.46
N VAL A 80 -16.14 3.59 -15.88
CA VAL A 80 -15.42 2.61 -15.05
C VAL A 80 -14.12 2.24 -15.74
N LEU A 81 -13.04 2.18 -14.99
CA LEU A 81 -11.69 1.84 -15.46
C LEU A 81 -11.09 0.72 -14.64
N PRO A 82 -10.13 -0.04 -15.21
CA PRO A 82 -9.31 -0.95 -14.42
C PRO A 82 -8.55 -0.21 -13.32
N ALA A 83 -8.46 -0.79 -12.13
CA ALA A 83 -7.74 -0.20 -11.00
C ALA A 83 -6.23 -0.45 -11.14
N GLN A 84 -5.62 0.17 -12.14
CA GLN A 84 -4.19 0.08 -12.41
C GLN A 84 -3.38 1.01 -11.54
N GLY A 85 -2.30 0.49 -10.95
CA GLY A 85 -1.38 1.24 -10.12
C GLY A 85 -0.47 0.34 -9.30
N ILE A 86 0.24 0.94 -8.36
CA ILE A 86 1.17 0.27 -7.46
C ILE A 86 0.84 0.68 -6.03
N CYS A 87 0.80 -0.27 -5.12
CA CYS A 87 0.62 -0.02 -3.69
C CYS A 87 1.83 -0.57 -2.94
N GLU A 88 2.54 0.28 -2.24
CA GLU A 88 3.68 -0.10 -1.41
C GLU A 88 3.36 0.09 0.08
N VAL A 89 4.06 -0.67 0.90
CA VAL A 89 4.07 -0.55 2.36
C VAL A 89 5.44 -0.03 2.77
N VAL A 90 5.45 1.03 3.55
CA VAL A 90 6.67 1.61 4.13
C VAL A 90 6.64 1.37 5.64
N CYS A 91 7.55 0.53 6.14
CA CYS A 91 7.74 0.34 7.57
C CYS A 91 8.91 1.19 8.04
N TYR A 92 8.65 2.16 8.88
CA TYR A 92 9.61 3.18 9.30
C TYR A 92 10.36 2.86 10.60
N THR A 93 10.05 1.73 11.23
CA THR A 93 10.73 1.23 12.42
C THR A 93 10.58 -0.28 12.56
N PRO A 94 11.63 -1.00 12.98
CA PRO A 94 11.53 -2.42 13.30
C PRO A 94 10.80 -2.71 14.62
N ASP A 95 10.54 -1.68 15.42
CA ASP A 95 9.78 -1.78 16.67
C ASP A 95 8.27 -1.87 16.36
N ALA A 96 7.66 -3.03 16.68
CA ALA A 96 6.24 -3.27 16.46
C ALA A 96 5.31 -2.34 17.28
N GLU A 97 5.81 -1.79 18.38
CA GLU A 97 5.11 -0.83 19.24
C GLU A 97 5.54 0.61 18.96
N GLY A 98 6.40 0.81 17.96
CA GLY A 98 6.93 2.11 17.60
C GLY A 98 5.87 3.06 17.02
N GLU A 99 5.85 4.28 17.50
CA GLU A 99 4.96 5.35 17.04
C GLU A 99 5.76 6.42 16.29
N LEU A 100 5.25 6.88 15.14
CA LEU A 100 5.90 7.90 14.33
C LEU A 100 6.22 9.17 15.14
N ALA A 101 5.28 9.59 15.99
CA ALA A 101 5.43 10.79 16.82
C ALA A 101 6.53 10.69 17.90
N ARG A 102 7.02 9.50 18.18
CA ARG A 102 8.09 9.24 19.17
C ARG A 102 9.46 8.98 18.54
N LEU A 103 9.53 8.94 17.21
CA LEU A 103 10.80 8.77 16.53
C LEU A 103 11.69 10.02 16.69
N PRO A 104 13.01 9.84 16.71
CA PRO A 104 13.94 10.95 16.58
C PRO A 104 13.70 11.72 15.26
N LEU A 105 13.88 13.03 15.27
CA LEU A 105 13.69 13.87 14.09
C LEU A 105 14.50 13.38 12.89
N SER A 106 15.72 12.89 13.11
CA SER A 106 16.57 12.31 12.06
C SER A 106 15.91 11.13 11.34
N LYS A 107 15.15 10.29 12.06
CA LYS A 107 14.41 9.17 11.46
C LYS A 107 13.20 9.65 10.66
N VAL A 108 12.55 10.70 11.11
CA VAL A 108 11.46 11.34 10.35
C VAL A 108 12.00 11.96 9.05
N GLU A 109 13.17 12.60 9.11
CA GLU A 109 13.84 13.13 7.91
C GLU A 109 14.22 12.01 6.93
N GLU A 110 14.79 10.89 7.41
CA GLU A 110 15.07 9.72 6.57
C GLU A 110 13.79 9.20 5.89
N LEU A 111 12.69 9.13 6.61
CA LEU A 111 11.40 8.71 6.07
C LEU A 111 10.91 9.64 4.94
N VAL A 112 11.09 10.96 5.09
CA VAL A 112 10.76 11.94 4.05
C VAL A 112 11.60 11.71 2.80
N TYR A 113 12.89 11.42 2.93
CA TYR A 113 13.76 11.09 1.80
C TYR A 113 13.33 9.77 1.11
N VAL A 114 12.95 8.76 1.89
CA VAL A 114 12.40 7.51 1.34
C VAL A 114 11.13 7.78 0.55
N TRP A 115 10.20 8.58 1.07
CA TRP A 115 8.99 8.95 0.33
C TRP A 115 9.32 9.69 -0.97
N ALA A 116 10.24 10.65 -0.95
CA ALA A 116 10.65 11.38 -2.15
C ALA A 116 11.22 10.44 -3.22
N ASP A 117 12.10 9.50 -2.83
CA ASP A 117 12.64 8.48 -3.71
C ASP A 117 11.55 7.57 -4.29
N ARG A 118 10.61 7.13 -3.46
CA ARG A 118 9.48 6.29 -3.92
C ARG A 118 8.57 7.05 -4.88
N PHE A 119 8.27 8.33 -4.62
CA PHE A 119 7.48 9.16 -5.53
C PHE A 119 8.14 9.25 -6.91
N GLU A 120 9.43 9.58 -6.95
CA GLU A 120 10.18 9.70 -8.20
C GLU A 120 10.18 8.38 -9.00
N GLU A 121 10.44 7.25 -8.34
CA GLU A 121 10.44 5.95 -8.99
C GLU A 121 9.06 5.51 -9.46
N LEU A 122 8.03 5.69 -8.63
CA LEU A 122 6.67 5.29 -8.97
C LEU A 122 6.09 6.15 -10.10
N GLU A 123 6.34 7.45 -10.11
CA GLU A 123 5.87 8.37 -11.15
C GLU A 123 6.57 8.17 -12.50
N ALA A 124 7.71 7.47 -12.54
CA ALA A 124 8.37 7.08 -13.78
C ALA A 124 7.58 6.01 -14.58
N HIS A 125 6.60 5.34 -13.98
CA HIS A 125 5.75 4.40 -14.69
C HIS A 125 4.65 5.13 -15.46
N ASP A 126 4.50 4.84 -16.76
CA ASP A 126 3.56 5.50 -17.67
C ASP A 126 2.09 5.46 -17.20
N PHE A 127 1.72 4.40 -16.48
CA PHE A 127 0.35 4.20 -15.98
C PHE A 127 0.10 4.89 -14.64
N VAL A 128 1.12 5.43 -13.97
CA VAL A 128 0.97 6.16 -12.70
C VAL A 128 0.71 7.63 -13.01
N LYS A 129 -0.43 8.15 -12.57
CA LYS A 129 -0.85 9.56 -12.81
C LYS A 129 -0.51 10.48 -11.64
N GLY A 130 -0.04 9.93 -10.55
CA GLY A 130 0.42 10.62 -9.35
C GLY A 130 0.54 9.65 -8.19
N ALA A 131 1.51 9.87 -7.31
CA ALA A 131 1.71 9.09 -6.10
C ALA A 131 1.18 9.85 -4.89
N LYS A 132 0.80 9.11 -3.85
CA LYS A 132 0.37 9.65 -2.55
C LYS A 132 0.96 8.80 -1.44
N PRO A 133 1.47 9.40 -0.35
CA PRO A 133 1.97 8.70 0.81
C PRO A 133 0.86 8.04 1.61
#